data_c684769bce4616bac8f3debf1ff96cdb
#
_entry.id   c684769bce4616bac8f3debf1ff96cdb
#
_cell.length_a   1.000
_cell.length_b   1.000
_cell.length_c   1.000
_cell.angle_alpha   90.00
_cell.angle_beta   90.00
_cell.angle_gamma   90.00
#
_symmetry.space_group_name_H-M   'P 1'
#
loop_
_entity.id
_entity.type
_entity.pdbx_description
1 polymer ?
#
loop_
_entity_poly.entity_id
_entity_poly.type
_entity_poly.pdbx_seq_one_letter_code
_entity_poly.pdbx_strand_id
1 'polypeptide(L)'
;MTLLEQAPPLQAQSLTGDYRLLADFNGAVLAAHPTRLGVQFVTWDWSFDRTGLNQGNYFQENYAGAKQDFAIRAGLISKQQIFNQEQLIEIYRCCSDTLDAGFDLTAEQEKCIRGVQEQIAIAAPDALERIREQEQHPMESYNQEPIM
;
A
#
# COMPACT_ATOMS: atom_id res chain seq x y z
N MET A 1 -10.33 -21.24 13.12
CA MET A 1 -9.17 -21.51 12.24
C MET A 1 -8.86 -20.24 11.44
N THR A 2 -7.66 -19.73 11.59
CA THR A 2 -7.24 -18.50 10.90
C THR A 2 -6.92 -18.78 9.42
N LEU A 3 -6.92 -17.73 8.58
CA LEU A 3 -6.52 -17.88 7.18
C LEU A 3 -5.11 -18.47 7.05
N LEU A 4 -4.24 -18.15 7.99
CA LEU A 4 -2.88 -18.67 8.01
C LEU A 4 -2.84 -20.19 8.19
N GLU A 5 -3.67 -20.73 9.09
CA GLU A 5 -3.75 -22.17 9.31
C GLU A 5 -4.30 -22.93 8.12
N GLN A 6 -5.13 -22.26 7.32
CA GLN A 6 -5.71 -22.83 6.11
C GLN A 6 -4.80 -22.70 4.90
N ALA A 7 -3.77 -21.85 4.96
CA ALA A 7 -2.86 -21.64 3.84
C ALA A 7 -2.01 -22.90 3.59
N PRO A 8 -1.75 -23.25 2.33
CA PRO A 8 -0.94 -24.42 2.01
C PRO A 8 0.52 -24.21 2.42
N PRO A 9 1.25 -25.28 2.72
CA PRO A 9 2.67 -25.16 2.99
C PRO A 9 3.44 -24.76 1.73
N LEU A 10 4.46 -23.92 1.91
CA LEU A 10 5.37 -23.55 0.85
C LEU A 10 6.54 -24.53 0.83
N GLN A 11 6.79 -25.12 -0.32
CA GLN A 11 7.87 -26.08 -0.50
C GLN A 11 8.83 -25.59 -1.59
N ALA A 12 10.12 -25.53 -1.25
CA ALA A 12 11.16 -25.13 -2.19
C ALA A 12 12.49 -25.71 -1.73
N GLN A 13 13.43 -25.81 -2.68
CA GLN A 13 14.80 -26.25 -2.35
C GLN A 13 15.43 -25.29 -1.35
N SER A 14 16.15 -25.84 -0.40
CA SER A 14 16.87 -25.09 0.65
C SER A 14 15.96 -24.35 1.63
N LEU A 15 14.65 -24.46 1.50
CA LEU A 15 13.71 -23.86 2.43
C LEU A 15 13.56 -24.75 3.65
N THR A 16 13.95 -24.24 4.82
CA THR A 16 13.80 -24.93 6.10
C THR A 16 12.82 -24.16 6.95
N GLY A 17 11.92 -24.88 7.61
CA GLY A 17 10.94 -24.26 8.48
C GLY A 17 9.51 -24.37 7.92
N ASP A 18 8.55 -23.99 8.76
CA ASP A 18 7.13 -24.06 8.44
C ASP A 18 6.66 -22.74 7.82
N TYR A 19 6.85 -22.62 6.51
CA TYR A 19 6.36 -21.46 5.75
C TYR A 19 5.03 -21.79 5.10
N ARG A 20 4.08 -20.88 5.23
CA ARG A 20 2.76 -20.99 4.62
C ARG A 20 2.68 -20.05 3.43
N LEU A 21 2.20 -20.57 2.32
CA LEU A 21 2.04 -19.79 1.09
C LEU A 21 0.77 -18.96 1.19
N LEU A 22 0.91 -17.65 1.17
CA LEU A 22 -0.22 -16.71 1.20
C LEU A 22 -0.62 -16.24 -0.20
N ALA A 23 0.36 -16.00 -1.08
CA ALA A 23 0.11 -15.57 -2.44
C ALA A 23 1.26 -15.99 -3.35
N ASP A 24 0.92 -16.35 -4.58
CA ASP A 24 1.86 -16.76 -5.63
C ASP A 24 1.32 -16.25 -6.96
N PHE A 25 1.99 -15.24 -7.51
CA PHE A 25 1.55 -14.64 -8.75
C PHE A 25 2.74 -14.07 -9.51
N ASN A 26 2.79 -14.35 -10.79
CA ASN A 26 3.76 -13.78 -11.75
C ASN A 26 5.22 -13.90 -11.27
N GLY A 27 5.56 -15.03 -10.68
CA GLY A 27 6.91 -15.31 -10.21
C GLY A 27 7.23 -14.80 -8.81
N ALA A 28 6.32 -14.07 -8.17
CA ALA A 28 6.49 -13.57 -6.81
C ALA A 28 5.73 -14.41 -5.80
N VAL A 29 6.27 -14.52 -4.60
CA VAL A 29 5.70 -15.30 -3.51
C VAL A 29 5.61 -14.44 -2.26
N LEU A 30 4.47 -14.50 -1.58
CA LEU A 30 4.26 -13.98 -0.24
C LEU A 30 4.01 -15.16 0.69
N ALA A 31 4.80 -15.26 1.74
CA ALA A 31 4.71 -16.36 2.70
C ALA A 31 4.72 -15.85 4.13
N ALA A 32 4.23 -16.68 5.03
CA ALA A 32 4.23 -16.42 6.45
C ALA A 32 4.83 -17.59 7.21
N HIS A 33 5.56 -17.28 8.26
CA HIS A 33 6.19 -18.25 9.14
C HIS A 33 5.74 -18.01 10.57
N PRO A 34 4.88 -18.89 11.13
CA PRO A 34 4.49 -18.76 12.53
C PRO A 34 5.65 -19.06 13.46
N THR A 35 5.89 -18.17 14.41
CA THR A 35 6.90 -18.36 15.45
C THR A 35 6.28 -18.15 16.83
N ARG A 36 7.06 -18.43 17.88
CA ARG A 36 6.61 -18.20 19.26
C ARG A 36 6.39 -16.71 19.55
N LEU A 37 7.11 -15.84 18.82
CA LEU A 37 7.05 -14.40 19.01
C LEU A 37 6.05 -13.72 18.08
N GLY A 38 5.35 -14.49 17.25
CA GLY A 38 4.39 -13.97 16.29
C GLY A 38 4.63 -14.51 14.90
N VAL A 39 3.88 -13.99 13.94
CA VAL A 39 3.98 -14.41 12.54
C VAL A 39 4.99 -13.50 11.84
N GLN A 40 5.91 -14.12 11.10
CA GLN A 40 6.88 -13.40 10.27
C GLN A 40 6.50 -13.52 8.80
N PHE A 41 6.56 -12.42 8.10
CA PHE A 41 6.21 -12.37 6.68
C PHE A 41 7.47 -12.18 5.83
N VAL A 42 7.47 -12.84 4.68
CA VAL A 42 8.58 -12.80 3.74
C VAL A 42 8.06 -12.82 2.31
N THR A 43 8.79 -12.15 1.43
CA THR A 43 8.55 -12.21 -0.01
C THR A 43 9.78 -12.78 -0.68
N TRP A 44 9.55 -13.58 -1.73
CA TRP A 44 10.61 -14.15 -2.56
C TRP A 44 10.21 -14.08 -4.03
N ASP A 45 11.21 -14.24 -4.89
CA ASP A 45 11.00 -14.58 -6.29
C ASP A 45 11.28 -16.06 -6.50
N TRP A 46 10.43 -16.73 -7.29
CA TRP A 46 10.74 -18.09 -7.73
C TRP A 46 11.98 -18.08 -8.61
N SER A 47 12.82 -19.12 -8.48
CA SER A 47 13.84 -19.38 -9.47
C SER A 47 13.19 -19.72 -10.81
N PHE A 48 14.00 -19.66 -11.89
CA PHE A 48 13.51 -19.87 -13.25
C PHE A 48 12.72 -21.18 -13.41
N ASP A 49 13.16 -22.24 -12.75
CA ASP A 49 12.52 -23.55 -12.80
C ASP A 49 11.49 -23.80 -11.69
N ARG A 50 11.22 -22.80 -10.86
CA ARG A 50 10.29 -22.85 -9.71
C ARG A 50 10.66 -23.90 -8.66
N THR A 51 11.92 -24.28 -8.57
CA THR A 51 12.41 -25.23 -7.56
C THR A 51 12.99 -24.54 -6.33
N GLY A 52 13.40 -23.28 -6.46
CA GLY A 52 14.00 -22.53 -5.38
C GLY A 52 13.44 -21.12 -5.28
N LEU A 53 13.82 -20.43 -4.22
CA LEU A 53 13.40 -19.07 -3.91
C LEU A 53 14.61 -18.17 -3.82
N ASN A 54 14.52 -16.96 -4.39
CA ASN A 54 15.60 -16.00 -4.48
C ASN A 54 15.18 -14.64 -3.93
N GLN A 55 16.15 -13.84 -3.56
CA GLN A 55 15.99 -12.42 -3.22
C GLN A 55 14.93 -12.17 -2.16
N GLY A 56 15.03 -12.88 -1.04
CA GLY A 56 14.08 -12.74 0.05
C GLY A 56 14.14 -11.38 0.75
N ASN A 57 12.98 -10.79 0.99
CA ASN A 57 12.79 -9.64 1.87
C ASN A 57 11.97 -10.07 3.07
N TYR A 58 12.52 -9.82 4.26
CA TYR A 58 11.92 -10.25 5.52
C TYR A 58 11.30 -9.05 6.23
N PHE A 59 10.03 -9.14 6.53
CA PHE A 59 9.24 -8.03 7.07
C PHE A 59 8.85 -8.20 8.53
N GLN A 60 9.26 -9.29 9.16
CA GLN A 60 8.84 -9.63 10.51
C GLN A 60 7.31 -9.62 10.60
N GLU A 61 6.71 -8.90 11.53
CA GLU A 61 5.26 -8.84 11.71
C GLU A 61 4.57 -7.82 10.79
N ASN A 62 5.31 -7.11 9.95
CA ASN A 62 4.78 -6.07 9.07
C ASN A 62 4.11 -6.69 7.82
N TYR A 63 2.88 -7.15 7.99
CA TYR A 63 2.11 -7.73 6.90
C TYR A 63 1.82 -6.74 5.78
N ALA A 64 1.49 -5.49 6.14
CA ALA A 64 1.22 -4.44 5.15
C ALA A 64 2.42 -4.20 4.24
N GLY A 65 3.63 -4.11 4.80
CA GLY A 65 4.86 -3.96 4.02
C GLY A 65 5.13 -5.17 3.13
N ALA A 66 4.91 -6.38 3.64
CA ALA A 66 5.09 -7.61 2.88
C ALA A 66 4.12 -7.69 1.70
N LYS A 67 2.85 -7.37 1.91
CA LYS A 67 1.84 -7.34 0.83
C LYS A 67 2.21 -6.34 -0.26
N GLN A 68 2.68 -5.17 0.14
CA GLN A 68 3.09 -4.13 -0.79
C GLN A 68 4.28 -4.58 -1.63
N ASP A 69 5.28 -5.15 -1.00
CA ASP A 69 6.47 -5.67 -1.70
C ASP A 69 6.10 -6.79 -2.66
N PHE A 70 5.22 -7.70 -2.24
CA PHE A 70 4.69 -8.76 -3.10
C PHE A 70 3.99 -8.17 -4.33
N ALA A 71 3.12 -7.18 -4.12
CA ALA A 71 2.37 -6.55 -5.21
C ALA A 71 3.31 -5.87 -6.23
N ILE A 72 4.38 -5.25 -5.76
CA ILE A 72 5.41 -4.67 -6.63
C ILE A 72 6.14 -5.76 -7.41
N ARG A 73 6.62 -6.81 -6.74
CA ARG A 73 7.34 -7.92 -7.37
C ARG A 73 6.49 -8.64 -8.42
N ALA A 74 5.21 -8.80 -8.13
CA ALA A 74 4.25 -9.46 -9.01
C ALA A 74 3.79 -8.56 -10.17
N GLY A 75 4.18 -7.29 -10.17
CA GLY A 75 3.78 -6.34 -11.20
C GLY A 75 2.34 -5.85 -11.07
N LEU A 76 1.70 -6.09 -9.92
CA LEU A 76 0.32 -5.66 -9.68
C LEU A 76 0.23 -4.16 -9.45
N ILE A 77 1.27 -3.56 -8.85
CA ILE A 77 1.38 -2.12 -8.66
C ILE A 77 2.80 -1.68 -9.03
N SER A 78 2.91 -0.43 -9.48
CA SER A 78 4.22 0.19 -9.75
C SER A 78 4.76 0.79 -8.46
N LYS A 79 6.05 0.63 -8.22
CA LYS A 79 6.72 1.27 -7.08
C LYS A 79 6.55 2.79 -7.09
N GLN A 80 6.43 3.40 -8.26
CA GLN A 80 6.26 4.83 -8.42
C GLN A 80 4.85 5.31 -8.06
N GLN A 81 3.90 4.40 -7.94
CA GLN A 81 2.50 4.72 -7.61
C GLN A 81 2.17 4.51 -6.14
N ILE A 82 3.20 4.29 -5.30
CA ILE A 82 2.99 3.98 -3.90
C ILE A 82 3.17 5.25 -3.07
N PHE A 83 2.06 5.70 -2.50
CA PHE A 83 2.02 6.83 -1.57
C PHE A 83 1.42 6.36 -0.25
N ASN A 84 1.90 6.90 0.88
CA ASN A 84 1.26 6.66 2.16
C ASN A 84 -0.02 7.49 2.27
N GLN A 85 -0.82 7.24 3.31
CA GLN A 85 -2.11 7.89 3.49
C GLN A 85 -1.99 9.42 3.63
N GLU A 86 -0.98 9.89 4.34
CA GLU A 86 -0.73 11.32 4.52
C GLU A 86 -0.38 12.00 3.19
N GLN A 87 0.45 11.34 2.38
CA GLN A 87 0.78 11.83 1.06
C GLN A 87 -0.43 11.87 0.13
N LEU A 88 -1.29 10.85 0.20
CA LEU A 88 -2.53 10.81 -0.59
C LEU A 88 -3.47 11.95 -0.20
N ILE A 89 -3.57 12.27 1.09
CA ILE A 89 -4.37 13.40 1.58
C ILE A 89 -3.84 14.71 0.99
N GLU A 90 -2.52 14.92 1.02
CA GLU A 90 -1.93 16.14 0.49
C GLU A 90 -2.08 16.25 -1.03
N ILE A 91 -1.94 15.15 -1.75
CA ILE A 91 -2.18 15.13 -3.21
C ILE A 91 -3.63 15.49 -3.51
N TYR A 92 -4.58 14.92 -2.77
CA TYR A 92 -6.00 15.22 -2.94
C TYR A 92 -6.30 16.70 -2.71
N ARG A 93 -5.72 17.28 -1.65
CA ARG A 93 -5.87 18.72 -1.36
C ARG A 93 -5.29 19.58 -2.47
N CYS A 94 -4.10 19.26 -2.96
CA CYS A 94 -3.49 20.00 -4.08
C CYS A 94 -4.38 19.95 -5.31
N CYS A 95 -5.02 18.82 -5.57
CA CYS A 95 -5.97 18.67 -6.68
C CYS A 95 -7.19 19.58 -6.47
N SER A 96 -7.77 19.58 -5.26
CA SER A 96 -8.91 20.43 -4.94
C SER A 96 -8.57 21.92 -5.07
N ASP A 97 -7.44 22.33 -4.53
CA ASP A 97 -6.99 23.72 -4.58
C ASP A 97 -6.76 24.18 -6.03
N THR A 98 -6.19 23.31 -6.86
CA THR A 98 -5.96 23.62 -8.27
C THR A 98 -7.29 23.78 -9.01
N LEU A 99 -8.27 22.92 -8.75
CA LEU A 99 -9.58 23.01 -9.39
C LEU A 99 -10.35 24.25 -8.96
N ASP A 100 -10.19 24.68 -7.69
CA ASP A 100 -10.94 25.80 -7.11
C ASP A 100 -10.25 27.16 -7.35
N ALA A 101 -8.96 27.17 -7.70
CA ALA A 101 -8.17 28.40 -7.82
C ALA A 101 -8.48 29.25 -9.06
N GLY A 102 -9.31 28.77 -9.96
CA GLY A 102 -9.69 29.51 -11.17
C GLY A 102 -8.60 29.54 -12.24
N PHE A 103 -7.65 28.61 -12.19
CA PHE A 103 -6.66 28.47 -13.27
C PHE A 103 -7.32 28.08 -14.59
N ASP A 104 -6.75 28.55 -15.68
CA ASP A 104 -7.24 28.22 -17.02
C ASP A 104 -6.75 26.81 -17.42
N LEU A 105 -7.47 25.79 -16.93
CA LEU A 105 -7.16 24.41 -17.20
C LEU A 105 -7.85 23.93 -18.49
N THR A 106 -7.13 23.12 -19.27
CA THR A 106 -7.76 22.43 -20.38
C THR A 106 -8.73 21.37 -19.86
N ALA A 107 -9.70 20.96 -20.67
CA ALA A 107 -10.62 19.88 -20.31
C ALA A 107 -9.90 18.57 -19.96
N GLU A 108 -8.79 18.29 -20.66
CA GLU A 108 -7.99 17.10 -20.41
C GLU A 108 -7.26 17.17 -19.06
N GLN A 109 -6.71 18.36 -18.73
CA GLN A 109 -6.05 18.57 -17.43
C GLN A 109 -7.04 18.42 -16.29
N GLU A 110 -8.21 19.01 -16.40
CA GLU A 110 -9.25 18.91 -15.39
C GLU A 110 -9.71 17.45 -15.21
N LYS A 111 -9.90 16.71 -16.30
CA LYS A 111 -10.26 15.31 -16.26
C LYS A 111 -9.17 14.46 -15.57
N CYS A 112 -7.92 14.76 -15.87
CA CYS A 112 -6.78 14.05 -15.28
C CYS A 112 -6.72 14.28 -13.77
N ILE A 113 -6.90 15.54 -13.32
CA ILE A 113 -6.89 15.91 -11.91
C ILE A 113 -8.04 15.22 -11.17
N ARG A 114 -9.26 15.25 -11.73
CA ARG A 114 -10.41 14.58 -11.13
C ARG A 114 -10.23 13.07 -11.08
N GLY A 115 -9.58 12.49 -12.08
CA GLY A 115 -9.23 11.07 -12.10
C GLY A 115 -8.29 10.67 -10.96
N VAL A 116 -7.32 11.52 -10.64
CA VAL A 116 -6.43 11.31 -9.49
C VAL A 116 -7.25 11.30 -8.19
N GLN A 117 -8.15 12.24 -8.02
CA GLN A 117 -9.01 12.31 -6.84
C GLN A 117 -9.90 11.07 -6.69
N GLU A 118 -10.45 10.58 -7.80
CA GLU A 118 -11.25 9.35 -7.81
C GLU A 118 -10.44 8.14 -7.38
N GLN A 119 -9.21 8.01 -7.87
CA GLN A 119 -8.33 6.91 -7.50
C GLN A 119 -7.95 6.96 -6.04
N ILE A 120 -7.69 8.14 -5.50
CA ILE A 120 -7.41 8.32 -4.07
C ILE A 120 -8.64 7.93 -3.23
N ALA A 121 -9.82 8.32 -3.67
CA ALA A 121 -11.08 7.97 -2.98
C ALA A 121 -11.28 6.45 -2.90
N ILE A 122 -10.93 5.73 -3.95
CA ILE A 122 -11.03 4.27 -4.00
C ILE A 122 -9.94 3.62 -3.14
N ALA A 123 -8.72 4.12 -3.23
CA ALA A 123 -7.56 3.53 -2.55
C ALA A 123 -7.54 3.82 -1.05
N ALA A 124 -8.06 4.95 -0.63
CA ALA A 124 -7.98 5.42 0.75
C ALA A 124 -9.26 6.13 1.17
N PRO A 125 -10.38 5.42 1.35
CA PRO A 125 -11.64 6.04 1.74
C PRO A 125 -11.58 6.77 3.09
N ASP A 126 -10.77 6.26 4.03
CA ASP A 126 -10.56 6.91 5.32
C ASP A 126 -9.86 8.26 5.19
N ALA A 127 -9.00 8.42 4.18
CA ALA A 127 -8.34 9.70 3.92
C ALA A 127 -9.35 10.78 3.54
N LEU A 128 -10.38 10.43 2.77
CA LEU A 128 -11.45 11.34 2.40
C LEU A 128 -12.22 11.84 3.62
N GLU A 129 -12.54 10.96 4.55
CA GLU A 129 -13.22 11.35 5.79
C GLU A 129 -12.38 12.33 6.59
N ARG A 130 -11.08 12.10 6.70
CA ARG A 130 -10.16 13.02 7.38
C ARG A 130 -10.13 14.39 6.71
N ILE A 131 -10.14 14.44 5.39
CA ILE A 131 -10.17 15.70 4.64
C ILE A 131 -11.46 16.45 4.94
N ARG A 132 -12.60 15.77 4.93
CA ARG A 132 -13.91 16.36 5.24
C ARG A 132 -13.95 16.90 6.67
N GLU A 133 -13.42 16.17 7.64
CA GLU A 133 -13.33 16.61 9.03
C GLU A 133 -12.48 17.87 9.17
N GLN A 134 -11.35 17.94 8.47
CA GLN A 134 -10.49 19.11 8.49
C GLN A 134 -11.14 20.32 7.83
N GLU A 135 -11.94 20.12 6.80
CA GLU A 135 -12.69 21.19 6.15
C GLU A 135 -13.84 21.70 7.02
N GLN A 136 -14.44 20.85 7.84
CA GLN A 136 -15.50 21.24 8.76
C GLN A 136 -15.00 22.04 9.96
N HIS A 137 -13.70 21.92 10.31
CA HIS A 137 -13.12 22.60 11.47
C HIS A 137 -11.89 23.43 11.10
N PRO A 138 -11.96 24.28 10.05
CA PRO A 138 -10.79 25.05 9.64
C PRO A 138 -10.34 26.11 10.66
N MET A 139 -11.24 26.52 11.56
CA MET A 139 -10.96 27.56 12.56
C MET A 139 -10.10 27.06 13.72
N GLU A 140 -10.05 25.77 13.96
CA GLU A 140 -9.23 25.23 15.05
C GLU A 140 -7.72 25.38 14.79
N SER A 141 -7.31 25.32 13.55
CA SER A 141 -5.90 25.51 13.19
C SER A 141 -5.44 26.95 13.34
N TYR A 142 -6.32 27.93 13.23
CA TYR A 142 -6.00 29.35 13.40
C TYR A 142 -5.85 29.76 14.87
N ASN A 143 -6.57 29.09 15.77
CA ASN A 143 -6.51 29.41 17.20
C ASN A 143 -5.25 28.92 17.88
N GLN A 144 -4.41 28.19 17.19
CA GLN A 144 -3.14 27.69 17.70
C GLN A 144 -1.95 28.56 17.36
N GLU A 145 -2.11 29.55 16.51
CA GLU A 145 -1.03 30.47 16.18
C GLU A 145 -0.79 31.43 17.34
N PRO A 146 0.47 31.60 17.76
CA PRO A 146 0.79 32.57 18.80
C PRO A 146 0.56 33.98 18.26
N ILE A 147 -0.27 34.72 18.96
CA ILE A 147 -0.50 36.11 18.68
C ILE A 147 0.55 36.92 19.44
N MET A 148 1.33 37.64 18.70
CA MET A 148 2.27 38.57 19.34
C MET A 148 1.73 39.96 19.35
#